data_f171f06f737ff21d21c7409551db2eb7
#
_entry.id   f171f06f737ff21d21c7409551db2eb7
#
_cell.length_a   1.000
_cell.length_b   1.000
_cell.length_c   1.000
_cell.angle_alpha   90.00
_cell.angle_beta   90.00
_cell.angle_gamma   90.00
#
_symmetry.space_group_name_H-M   'P 1'
#
loop_
_entity.id
_entity.type
_entity.pdbx_description
1 polymer ?
#
loop_
_entity_poly.entity_id
_entity_poly.type
_entity_poly.pdbx_seq_one_letter_code
_entity_poly.pdbx_strand_id
1 'polypeptide(L)'
;MDINFNKNEDYNKLLVSDLKRRFAKVKLGGGQKRIDKHHEKGKMTARERVDYLLDSKAKSIEIGAFAGEDMYAEHGGCPSGGVVVKMGYIKGKQCIVVANDATVKAGAWFPITGKKNLRAQEISIENRLPIIYLVDSAGVYLPMQDEIFPDKEHFGRIFRNNAVMSSMGITQISAVMGSCVAGGAYLPIMSDEALIVDKTASIFLAGSYLVKAAIGESIDNETLGGATTHCEISGVTDYKAKDDKDALDKIKFIVDKIGDYDKAGFSKTQSFEPNENQDDIFGILPKERNAQYDMLEIIKRLVDNSEFEQYKEGYGKTILTGYARIDGWAVGIIANQRKLVKTKKGEMQFGGVIYNDSADKSTRFIANCNQKKIPLVFLQDVTGFMVGSKSEHGGIIKDGAKMVNAVSNSVVPKFTIIIGNSYGAGNYAMCGKAYDPRLIVAWPSAELAVMSGNSAAKVLLQIETASLKKRGEEITPEKEKELFDKIKSRYDKQISPYYAAARIWTDGIINPLETRTWISMGIEAANHAPIEKKFNMGVLQV
;
A
#
# COMPACT_ATOMS: atom_id res chain seq x y z
N MET A 1 22.24 8.58 -29.59
CA MET A 1 21.68 8.15 -28.28
C MET A 1 22.54 8.74 -27.18
N ASP A 2 21.90 9.31 -26.17
CA ASP A 2 22.61 9.87 -25.01
C ASP A 2 23.18 8.72 -24.16
N ILE A 3 24.48 8.72 -23.90
CA ILE A 3 25.16 7.69 -23.09
C ILE A 3 24.56 7.63 -21.67
N ASN A 4 24.14 8.75 -21.13
CA ASN A 4 23.50 8.80 -19.82
C ASN A 4 22.13 8.13 -19.82
N PHE A 5 21.34 8.29 -20.89
CA PHE A 5 20.07 7.62 -21.05
C PHE A 5 20.24 6.09 -20.98
N ASN A 6 21.20 5.53 -21.75
CA ASN A 6 21.45 4.09 -21.74
C ASN A 6 21.92 3.58 -20.36
N LYS A 7 22.81 4.32 -19.70
CA LYS A 7 23.27 3.96 -18.32
C LYS A 7 22.13 3.97 -17.32
N ASN A 8 21.23 4.92 -17.42
CA ASN A 8 20.05 5.01 -16.57
C ASN A 8 19.10 3.85 -16.86
N GLU A 9 18.87 3.57 -18.13
CA GLU A 9 18.00 2.47 -18.58
C GLU A 9 18.47 1.13 -18.04
N ASP A 10 19.76 0.80 -18.20
CA ASP A 10 20.35 -0.43 -17.67
C ASP A 10 20.19 -0.52 -16.16
N TYR A 11 20.49 0.57 -15.43
CA TYR A 11 20.36 0.61 -13.99
C TYR A 11 18.91 0.38 -13.53
N ASN A 12 17.94 1.09 -14.09
CA ASN A 12 16.54 0.96 -13.70
C ASN A 12 15.95 -0.40 -14.09
N LYS A 13 16.34 -0.97 -15.22
CA LYS A 13 15.96 -2.34 -15.60
C LYS A 13 16.52 -3.39 -14.64
N LEU A 14 17.75 -3.18 -14.11
CA LEU A 14 18.31 -4.04 -13.05
C LEU A 14 17.48 -3.95 -11.75
N LEU A 15 17.04 -2.75 -11.35
CA LEU A 15 16.15 -2.59 -10.20
C LEU A 15 14.82 -3.34 -10.38
N VAL A 16 14.24 -3.29 -11.58
CA VAL A 16 13.01 -4.04 -11.90
C VAL A 16 13.26 -5.55 -11.94
N SER A 17 14.43 -5.98 -12.42
CA SER A 17 14.82 -7.40 -12.36
C SER A 17 14.95 -7.90 -10.92
N ASP A 18 15.56 -7.11 -10.03
CA ASP A 18 15.62 -7.44 -8.58
C ASP A 18 14.23 -7.49 -7.94
N LEU A 19 13.35 -6.53 -8.28
CA LEU A 19 11.96 -6.54 -7.85
C LEU A 19 11.26 -7.85 -8.23
N LYS A 20 11.38 -8.27 -9.50
CA LYS A 20 10.79 -9.53 -9.98
C LYS A 20 11.36 -10.76 -9.25
N ARG A 21 12.68 -10.79 -9.03
CA ARG A 21 13.35 -11.86 -8.28
C ARG A 21 12.86 -11.94 -6.83
N ARG A 22 12.77 -10.80 -6.13
CA ARG A 22 12.23 -10.72 -4.75
C ARG A 22 10.78 -11.16 -4.71
N PHE A 23 9.96 -10.70 -5.65
CA PHE A 23 8.56 -11.08 -5.73
C PHE A 23 8.36 -12.58 -5.97
N ALA A 24 9.20 -13.19 -6.83
CA ALA A 24 9.19 -14.64 -7.03
C ALA A 24 9.50 -15.40 -5.73
N LYS A 25 10.45 -14.91 -4.92
CA LYS A 25 10.75 -15.48 -3.59
C LYS A 25 9.57 -15.35 -2.62
N VAL A 26 8.93 -14.17 -2.57
CA VAL A 26 7.75 -13.93 -1.73
C VAL A 26 6.60 -14.87 -2.08
N LYS A 27 6.42 -15.18 -3.37
CA LYS A 27 5.36 -16.12 -3.84
C LYS A 27 5.49 -17.52 -3.29
N LEU A 28 6.67 -17.96 -2.87
CA LEU A 28 6.88 -19.27 -2.27
C LEU A 28 6.33 -19.37 -0.83
N GLY A 29 5.89 -18.25 -0.22
CA GLY A 29 5.34 -18.26 1.14
C GLY A 29 6.27 -18.98 2.13
N GLY A 30 5.78 -20.05 2.75
CA GLY A 30 6.56 -20.90 3.67
C GLY A 30 7.58 -21.83 3.00
N GLY A 31 7.72 -21.79 1.67
CA GLY A 31 8.66 -22.57 0.87
C GLY A 31 8.06 -23.83 0.26
N GLN A 32 8.71 -24.34 -0.81
CA GLN A 32 8.19 -25.44 -1.64
C GLN A 32 7.78 -26.67 -0.82
N LYS A 33 8.60 -27.10 0.12
CA LYS A 33 8.30 -28.28 0.97
C LYS A 33 6.97 -28.16 1.75
N ARG A 34 6.59 -26.94 2.13
CA ARG A 34 5.30 -26.70 2.82
C ARG A 34 4.15 -26.61 1.84
N ILE A 35 4.39 -26.09 0.64
CA ILE A 35 3.43 -26.10 -0.47
C ILE A 35 3.09 -27.55 -0.81
N ASP A 36 4.09 -28.43 -1.02
CA ASP A 36 3.90 -29.84 -1.35
C ASP A 36 3.06 -30.54 -0.28
N LYS A 37 3.38 -30.34 1.01
CA LYS A 37 2.57 -30.90 2.13
C LYS A 37 1.13 -30.37 2.16
N HIS A 38 0.88 -29.16 1.63
CA HIS A 38 -0.45 -28.59 1.52
C HIS A 38 -1.25 -29.32 0.44
N HIS A 39 -0.62 -29.56 -0.71
CA HIS A 39 -1.19 -30.30 -1.82
C HIS A 39 -1.45 -31.78 -1.46
N GLU A 40 -0.55 -32.43 -0.70
CA GLU A 40 -0.75 -33.79 -0.19
C GLU A 40 -2.04 -33.96 0.65
N LYS A 41 -2.50 -32.87 1.28
CA LYS A 41 -3.77 -32.80 2.01
C LYS A 41 -4.98 -32.46 1.13
N GLY A 42 -4.80 -32.38 -0.18
CA GLY A 42 -5.85 -31.99 -1.13
C GLY A 42 -6.26 -30.52 -1.07
N LYS A 43 -5.43 -29.65 -0.47
CA LYS A 43 -5.71 -28.23 -0.29
C LYS A 43 -4.95 -27.39 -1.31
N MET A 44 -5.58 -26.32 -1.78
CA MET A 44 -4.92 -25.28 -2.57
C MET A 44 -4.17 -24.31 -1.64
N THR A 45 -3.04 -23.76 -2.12
CA THR A 45 -2.37 -22.66 -1.42
C THR A 45 -3.19 -21.37 -1.47
N ALA A 46 -2.89 -20.40 -0.60
CA ALA A 46 -3.56 -19.10 -0.60
C ALA A 46 -3.52 -18.42 -1.99
N ARG A 47 -2.38 -18.49 -2.68
CA ARG A 47 -2.23 -17.88 -4.02
C ARG A 47 -3.06 -18.61 -5.06
N GLU A 48 -3.06 -19.91 -5.07
CA GLU A 48 -3.88 -20.72 -5.98
C GLU A 48 -5.37 -20.47 -5.76
N ARG A 49 -5.81 -20.36 -4.49
CA ARG A 49 -7.21 -19.99 -4.15
C ARG A 49 -7.58 -18.62 -4.71
N VAL A 50 -6.72 -17.63 -4.51
CA VAL A 50 -6.95 -16.25 -5.00
C VAL A 50 -6.95 -16.21 -6.53
N ASP A 51 -5.98 -16.88 -7.18
CA ASP A 51 -5.87 -16.89 -8.63
C ASP A 51 -7.05 -17.67 -9.29
N TYR A 52 -7.57 -18.71 -8.63
CA TYR A 52 -8.78 -19.42 -9.09
C TYR A 52 -10.05 -18.56 -8.92
N LEU A 53 -10.13 -17.79 -7.82
CA LEU A 53 -11.31 -16.98 -7.52
C LEU A 53 -11.45 -15.78 -8.44
N LEU A 54 -10.35 -15.10 -8.77
CA LEU A 54 -10.34 -13.92 -9.62
C LEU A 54 -10.54 -14.26 -11.10
N ASP A 55 -11.15 -13.35 -11.83
CA ASP A 55 -11.33 -13.44 -13.28
C ASP A 55 -9.96 -13.42 -13.99
N SER A 56 -9.57 -14.52 -14.60
CA SER A 56 -8.21 -14.77 -15.13
C SER A 56 -7.74 -13.80 -16.22
N LYS A 57 -8.67 -13.15 -16.93
CA LYS A 57 -8.38 -12.17 -18.01
C LYS A 57 -8.45 -10.72 -17.53
N ALA A 58 -8.88 -10.50 -16.29
CA ALA A 58 -9.01 -9.16 -15.73
C ALA A 58 -7.72 -8.70 -15.06
N LYS A 59 -7.53 -7.39 -14.97
CA LYS A 59 -6.42 -6.79 -14.21
C LYS A 59 -6.58 -7.11 -12.71
N SER A 60 -5.48 -7.32 -12.02
CA SER A 60 -5.46 -7.42 -10.55
C SER A 60 -4.18 -6.82 -10.01
N ILE A 61 -4.22 -6.31 -8.77
CA ILE A 61 -3.06 -5.79 -8.05
C ILE A 61 -2.94 -6.45 -6.69
N GLU A 62 -1.72 -6.75 -6.27
CA GLU A 62 -1.43 -7.37 -4.97
C GLU A 62 -0.98 -6.29 -3.97
N ILE A 63 -1.74 -6.13 -2.89
CA ILE A 63 -1.49 -5.15 -1.84
C ILE A 63 -0.55 -5.74 -0.79
N GLY A 64 0.55 -5.02 -0.48
CA GLY A 64 1.48 -5.40 0.57
C GLY A 64 2.21 -6.73 0.30
N ALA A 65 2.58 -7.01 -0.94
CA ALA A 65 3.29 -8.25 -1.30
C ALA A 65 4.58 -8.47 -0.49
N PHE A 66 5.31 -7.38 -0.19
CA PHE A 66 6.56 -7.40 0.57
C PHE A 66 6.38 -7.21 2.09
N ALA A 67 5.15 -7.23 2.60
CA ALA A 67 4.90 -7.13 4.04
C ALA A 67 5.69 -8.19 4.81
N GLY A 68 6.40 -7.78 5.87
CA GLY A 68 7.21 -8.69 6.70
C GLY A 68 8.54 -9.12 6.07
N GLU A 69 8.94 -8.62 4.90
CA GLU A 69 10.25 -8.93 4.31
C GLU A 69 11.37 -8.50 5.25
N ASP A 70 12.33 -9.39 5.51
CA ASP A 70 13.45 -9.21 6.44
C ASP A 70 13.05 -8.83 7.88
N MET A 71 11.79 -9.12 8.25
CA MET A 71 11.30 -9.01 9.62
C MET A 71 11.11 -10.40 10.25
N TYR A 72 11.16 -10.45 11.59
CA TYR A 72 10.90 -11.67 12.37
C TYR A 72 11.85 -12.84 12.07
N ALA A 73 13.13 -12.56 11.77
CA ALA A 73 14.11 -13.60 11.44
C ALA A 73 14.28 -14.63 12.58
N GLU A 74 14.25 -14.19 13.82
CA GLU A 74 14.29 -15.00 15.05
C GLU A 74 13.10 -15.96 15.18
N HIS A 75 11.98 -15.61 14.55
CA HIS A 75 10.78 -16.47 14.47
C HIS A 75 10.67 -17.22 13.13
N GLY A 76 11.70 -17.16 12.28
CA GLY A 76 11.75 -17.82 10.96
C GLY A 76 11.01 -17.07 9.85
N GLY A 77 10.76 -15.77 10.05
CA GLY A 77 10.18 -14.86 9.04
C GLY A 77 8.67 -14.95 8.88
N CYS A 78 8.12 -13.92 8.23
CA CYS A 78 6.69 -13.84 7.91
C CYS A 78 6.50 -13.24 6.49
N PRO A 79 6.86 -13.98 5.43
CA PRO A 79 6.78 -13.51 4.05
C PRO A 79 5.34 -13.12 3.68
N SER A 80 5.19 -12.02 2.96
CA SER A 80 3.89 -11.42 2.61
C SER A 80 2.98 -11.13 3.81
N GLY A 81 3.56 -11.04 5.03
CA GLY A 81 2.80 -10.90 6.26
C GLY A 81 1.91 -12.12 6.59
N GLY A 82 2.19 -13.31 6.03
CA GLY A 82 1.40 -14.52 6.22
C GLY A 82 0.00 -14.46 5.61
N VAL A 83 -0.28 -13.47 4.74
CA VAL A 83 -1.58 -13.30 4.10
C VAL A 83 -1.44 -12.68 2.71
N VAL A 84 -2.15 -13.22 1.72
CA VAL A 84 -2.22 -12.66 0.36
C VAL A 84 -3.42 -11.73 0.29
N VAL A 85 -3.20 -10.48 -0.17
CA VAL A 85 -4.28 -9.51 -0.39
C VAL A 85 -4.24 -9.05 -1.84
N LYS A 86 -5.31 -9.27 -2.58
CA LYS A 86 -5.46 -8.77 -3.95
C LYS A 86 -6.74 -7.96 -4.13
N MET A 87 -6.64 -6.89 -4.89
CA MET A 87 -7.78 -6.22 -5.51
C MET A 87 -7.90 -6.70 -6.95
N GLY A 88 -9.04 -7.21 -7.32
CA GLY A 88 -9.30 -7.77 -8.66
C GLY A 88 -10.79 -7.94 -8.91
N TYR A 89 -11.15 -8.71 -9.91
CA TYR A 89 -12.55 -8.88 -10.31
C TYR A 89 -13.01 -10.32 -10.10
N ILE A 90 -14.24 -10.47 -9.63
CA ILE A 90 -14.95 -11.73 -9.51
C ILE A 90 -16.29 -11.54 -10.23
N LYS A 91 -16.53 -12.29 -11.32
CA LYS A 91 -17.72 -12.10 -12.17
C LYS A 91 -17.91 -10.64 -12.61
N GLY A 92 -16.80 -9.98 -12.98
CA GLY A 92 -16.79 -8.59 -13.42
C GLY A 92 -16.96 -7.54 -12.30
N LYS A 93 -17.16 -7.95 -11.05
CA LYS A 93 -17.28 -7.04 -9.90
C LYS A 93 -15.95 -6.88 -9.20
N GLN A 94 -15.52 -5.65 -8.97
CA GLN A 94 -14.26 -5.36 -8.29
C GLN A 94 -14.37 -5.68 -6.80
N CYS A 95 -13.46 -6.50 -6.28
CA CYS A 95 -13.46 -7.00 -4.91
C CYS A 95 -12.07 -6.96 -4.30
N ILE A 96 -12.00 -6.99 -2.97
CA ILE A 96 -10.79 -7.28 -2.19
C ILE A 96 -10.84 -8.74 -1.77
N VAL A 97 -9.77 -9.48 -2.01
CA VAL A 97 -9.62 -10.87 -1.55
C VAL A 97 -8.46 -10.94 -0.57
N VAL A 98 -8.72 -11.52 0.60
CA VAL A 98 -7.77 -11.68 1.71
C VAL A 98 -7.67 -13.18 2.01
N ALA A 99 -6.51 -13.79 1.77
CA ALA A 99 -6.30 -15.22 1.95
C ALA A 99 -5.14 -15.50 2.92
N ASN A 100 -5.40 -16.20 4.03
CA ASN A 100 -4.34 -16.65 4.92
C ASN A 100 -3.43 -17.64 4.22
N ASP A 101 -2.13 -17.46 4.36
CA ASP A 101 -1.13 -18.39 3.85
C ASP A 101 -0.73 -19.39 4.94
N ALA A 102 -1.41 -20.53 4.97
CA ALA A 102 -1.14 -21.59 5.95
C ALA A 102 0.24 -22.26 5.77
N THR A 103 0.94 -22.01 4.66
CA THR A 103 2.34 -22.42 4.49
C THR A 103 3.29 -21.62 5.37
N VAL A 104 2.88 -20.41 5.78
CA VAL A 104 3.62 -19.51 6.69
C VAL A 104 3.10 -19.71 8.12
N LYS A 105 3.86 -20.46 8.95
CA LYS A 105 3.53 -20.69 10.38
C LYS A 105 2.08 -21.15 10.62
N ALA A 106 1.55 -22.02 9.75
CA ALA A 106 0.17 -22.50 9.80
C ALA A 106 -0.88 -21.36 9.76
N GLY A 107 -0.57 -20.27 9.09
CA GLY A 107 -1.44 -19.09 9.01
C GLY A 107 -1.54 -18.29 10.31
N ALA A 108 -0.57 -18.42 11.23
CA ALA A 108 -0.54 -17.65 12.47
C ALA A 108 -0.35 -16.14 12.21
N TRP A 109 -0.99 -15.34 13.03
CA TRP A 109 -1.00 -13.87 12.90
C TRP A 109 0.15 -13.23 13.64
N PHE A 110 1.09 -12.69 12.90
CA PHE A 110 2.14 -11.78 13.38
C PHE A 110 1.59 -10.34 13.47
N PRO A 111 2.31 -9.40 14.11
CA PRO A 111 1.91 -7.99 14.12
C PRO A 111 1.67 -7.44 12.72
N ILE A 112 2.52 -7.78 11.75
CA ILE A 112 2.38 -7.33 10.36
C ILE A 112 1.17 -7.97 9.65
N THR A 113 0.75 -9.18 10.04
CA THR A 113 -0.46 -9.83 9.50
C THR A 113 -1.71 -9.01 9.85
N GLY A 114 -1.82 -8.58 11.12
CA GLY A 114 -2.90 -7.71 11.58
C GLY A 114 -2.93 -6.39 10.82
N LYS A 115 -1.78 -5.73 10.70
CA LYS A 115 -1.64 -4.46 9.97
C LYS A 115 -2.04 -4.58 8.50
N LYS A 116 -1.70 -5.69 7.84
CA LYS A 116 -2.06 -5.93 6.43
C LYS A 116 -3.56 -6.18 6.26
N ASN A 117 -4.19 -6.94 7.16
CA ASN A 117 -5.64 -7.13 7.17
C ASN A 117 -6.39 -5.81 7.39
N LEU A 118 -5.93 -4.98 8.33
CA LEU A 118 -6.49 -3.65 8.55
C LEU A 118 -6.39 -2.78 7.30
N ARG A 119 -5.25 -2.83 6.57
CA ARG A 119 -5.13 -2.09 5.31
C ARG A 119 -6.10 -2.61 4.24
N ALA A 120 -6.31 -3.91 4.15
CA ALA A 120 -7.31 -4.49 3.24
C ALA A 120 -8.73 -4.02 3.57
N GLN A 121 -9.10 -4.01 4.85
CA GLN A 121 -10.39 -3.48 5.32
C GLN A 121 -10.52 -1.97 5.08
N GLU A 122 -9.47 -1.20 5.34
CA GLU A 122 -9.43 0.24 5.06
C GLU A 122 -9.72 0.53 3.58
N ILE A 123 -9.04 -0.17 2.65
CA ILE A 123 -9.29 -0.04 1.22
C ILE A 123 -10.74 -0.42 0.87
N SER A 124 -11.27 -1.49 1.46
CA SER A 124 -12.67 -1.90 1.27
C SER A 124 -13.65 -0.84 1.80
N ILE A 125 -13.45 -0.33 3.00
CA ILE A 125 -14.30 0.69 3.65
C ILE A 125 -14.32 1.98 2.83
N GLU A 126 -13.15 2.49 2.47
CA GLU A 126 -13.02 3.76 1.75
C GLU A 126 -13.59 3.73 0.34
N ASN A 127 -13.58 2.55 -0.29
CA ASN A 127 -14.03 2.37 -1.67
C ASN A 127 -15.36 1.62 -1.78
N ARG A 128 -15.99 1.22 -0.67
CA ARG A 128 -17.25 0.43 -0.65
C ARG A 128 -17.14 -0.86 -1.47
N LEU A 129 -15.96 -1.51 -1.48
CA LEU A 129 -15.73 -2.74 -2.21
C LEU A 129 -16.11 -3.97 -1.38
N PRO A 130 -16.78 -4.97 -1.97
CA PRO A 130 -16.94 -6.28 -1.33
C PRO A 130 -15.58 -6.86 -0.94
N ILE A 131 -15.52 -7.53 0.22
CA ILE A 131 -14.32 -8.18 0.70
C ILE A 131 -14.56 -9.66 0.95
N ILE A 132 -13.64 -10.49 0.46
CA ILE A 132 -13.70 -11.94 0.58
C ILE A 132 -12.54 -12.41 1.44
N TYR A 133 -12.83 -13.19 2.50
CA TYR A 133 -11.84 -13.78 3.38
C TYR A 133 -11.74 -15.29 3.14
N LEU A 134 -10.56 -15.77 2.75
CA LEU A 134 -10.23 -17.18 2.62
C LEU A 134 -9.40 -17.58 3.83
N VAL A 135 -10.05 -18.18 4.83
CA VAL A 135 -9.49 -18.35 6.17
C VAL A 135 -8.87 -19.73 6.35
N ASP A 136 -7.59 -19.74 6.70
CA ASP A 136 -6.81 -20.93 7.03
C ASP A 136 -5.72 -20.53 8.04
N SER A 137 -6.10 -20.42 9.33
CA SER A 137 -5.29 -19.73 10.34
C SER A 137 -5.31 -20.41 11.70
N ALA A 138 -4.11 -20.59 12.27
CA ALA A 138 -3.92 -21.08 13.64
C ALA A 138 -4.19 -20.02 14.73
N GLY A 139 -4.69 -18.82 14.37
CA GLY A 139 -4.91 -17.71 15.31
C GLY A 139 -3.67 -16.86 15.55
N VAL A 140 -3.61 -16.17 16.68
CA VAL A 140 -2.50 -15.26 17.06
C VAL A 140 -1.20 -16.03 17.24
N TYR A 141 -0.08 -15.51 16.73
CA TYR A 141 1.24 -16.04 17.01
C TYR A 141 1.62 -15.74 18.47
N LEU A 142 1.41 -16.72 19.35
CA LEU A 142 1.50 -16.57 20.80
C LEU A 142 2.79 -15.94 21.32
N PRO A 143 3.99 -16.21 20.76
CA PRO A 143 5.23 -15.55 21.20
C PRO A 143 5.25 -14.02 21.06
N MET A 144 4.31 -13.46 20.28
CA MET A 144 4.19 -12.00 20.07
C MET A 144 2.79 -11.48 20.40
N GLN A 145 2.07 -12.15 21.31
CA GLN A 145 0.68 -11.83 21.63
C GLN A 145 0.51 -10.41 22.24
N ASP A 146 1.49 -9.93 22.95
CA ASP A 146 1.54 -8.60 23.56
C ASP A 146 1.58 -7.46 22.53
N GLU A 147 2.15 -7.70 21.35
CA GLU A 147 2.14 -6.76 20.23
C GLU A 147 0.86 -6.84 19.36
N ILE A 148 -0.04 -7.81 19.62
CA ILE A 148 -1.18 -8.09 18.73
C ILE A 148 -2.50 -7.86 19.46
N PHE A 149 -2.64 -8.37 20.68
CA PHE A 149 -3.95 -8.55 21.31
C PHE A 149 -4.61 -7.25 21.77
N PRO A 150 -3.98 -6.39 22.62
CA PRO A 150 -4.72 -5.34 23.33
C PRO A 150 -4.76 -4.01 22.58
N ASP A 151 -3.98 -3.83 21.53
CA ASP A 151 -3.82 -2.53 20.88
C ASP A 151 -5.03 -2.15 20.02
N LYS A 152 -5.29 -0.83 19.96
CA LYS A 152 -6.41 -0.24 19.23
C LYS A 152 -6.39 -0.57 17.73
N GLU A 153 -5.26 -0.39 17.08
CA GLU A 153 -5.12 -0.58 15.63
C GLU A 153 -4.51 -1.95 15.32
N HIS A 154 -5.10 -3.00 15.90
CA HIS A 154 -4.64 -4.37 15.74
C HIS A 154 -5.78 -5.40 15.66
N PHE A 155 -5.58 -6.59 16.21
CA PHE A 155 -6.45 -7.75 16.03
C PHE A 155 -7.93 -7.46 16.36
N GLY A 156 -8.22 -6.82 17.50
CA GLY A 156 -9.59 -6.45 17.90
C GLY A 156 -10.26 -5.44 16.94
N ARG A 157 -9.47 -4.56 16.32
CA ARG A 157 -9.99 -3.60 15.34
C ARG A 157 -10.55 -4.28 14.10
N ILE A 158 -10.01 -5.43 13.69
CA ILE A 158 -10.47 -6.19 12.52
C ILE A 158 -11.91 -6.64 12.74
N PHE A 159 -12.24 -7.18 13.91
CA PHE A 159 -13.61 -7.62 14.24
C PHE A 159 -14.57 -6.44 14.34
N ARG A 160 -14.13 -5.35 14.99
CA ARG A 160 -14.92 -4.12 14.99
C ARG A 160 -15.23 -3.64 13.56
N ASN A 161 -14.24 -3.67 12.69
CA ASN A 161 -14.42 -3.27 11.30
C ASN A 161 -15.38 -4.19 10.56
N ASN A 162 -15.37 -5.52 10.77
CA ASN A 162 -16.38 -6.42 10.21
C ASN A 162 -17.82 -5.95 10.54
N ALA A 163 -18.09 -5.65 11.81
CA ALA A 163 -19.41 -5.17 12.21
C ALA A 163 -19.77 -3.82 11.57
N VAL A 164 -18.82 -2.89 11.53
CA VAL A 164 -19.01 -1.56 10.92
C VAL A 164 -19.22 -1.67 9.41
N MET A 165 -18.43 -2.48 8.73
CA MET A 165 -18.55 -2.70 7.27
C MET A 165 -19.90 -3.29 6.90
N SER A 166 -20.39 -4.28 7.64
CA SER A 166 -21.73 -4.84 7.44
C SER A 166 -22.80 -3.76 7.61
N SER A 167 -22.71 -2.94 8.66
CA SER A 167 -23.65 -1.82 8.86
C SER A 167 -23.60 -0.74 7.77
N MET A 168 -22.47 -0.64 7.04
CA MET A 168 -22.31 0.25 5.89
C MET A 168 -22.81 -0.37 4.57
N GLY A 169 -23.31 -1.60 4.59
CA GLY A 169 -23.75 -2.33 3.39
C GLY A 169 -22.58 -2.85 2.53
N ILE A 170 -21.37 -2.96 3.08
CA ILE A 170 -20.22 -3.53 2.38
C ILE A 170 -20.28 -5.05 2.55
N THR A 171 -20.51 -5.76 1.45
CA THR A 171 -20.64 -7.23 1.46
C THR A 171 -19.34 -7.89 1.88
N GLN A 172 -19.43 -8.78 2.84
CA GLN A 172 -18.34 -9.58 3.38
C GLN A 172 -18.68 -11.08 3.26
N ILE A 173 -17.84 -11.83 2.54
CA ILE A 173 -18.01 -13.28 2.36
C ILE A 173 -16.77 -13.97 2.88
N SER A 174 -16.94 -14.98 3.70
CA SER A 174 -15.84 -15.77 4.25
C SER A 174 -15.94 -17.23 3.86
N ALA A 175 -14.81 -17.87 3.60
CA ALA A 175 -14.72 -19.33 3.49
C ALA A 175 -13.66 -19.85 4.47
N VAL A 176 -14.07 -20.72 5.37
CA VAL A 176 -13.17 -21.46 6.24
C VAL A 176 -12.63 -22.66 5.42
N MET A 177 -11.35 -22.58 5.06
CA MET A 177 -10.68 -23.52 4.14
C MET A 177 -9.57 -24.32 4.82
N GLY A 178 -9.53 -24.26 6.14
CA GLY A 178 -8.58 -24.96 6.98
C GLY A 178 -8.88 -24.76 8.44
N SER A 179 -7.87 -24.83 9.29
CA SER A 179 -8.04 -24.59 10.72
C SER A 179 -8.40 -23.12 10.96
N CYS A 180 -9.38 -22.87 11.82
CA CYS A 180 -9.76 -21.55 12.25
C CYS A 180 -10.04 -21.57 13.76
N VAL A 181 -9.10 -21.04 14.56
CA VAL A 181 -9.06 -21.29 16.00
C VAL A 181 -9.08 -19.97 16.78
N ALA A 182 -9.69 -20.01 17.94
CA ALA A 182 -9.73 -18.96 18.95
C ALA A 182 -10.30 -17.62 18.40
N GLY A 183 -9.63 -16.50 18.68
CA GLY A 183 -10.07 -15.18 18.19
C GLY A 183 -10.20 -15.10 16.66
N GLY A 184 -9.39 -15.86 15.90
CA GLY A 184 -9.50 -15.92 14.43
C GLY A 184 -10.84 -16.46 13.94
N ALA A 185 -11.57 -17.19 14.75
CA ALA A 185 -12.89 -17.71 14.42
C ALA A 185 -13.96 -16.62 14.28
N TYR A 186 -13.78 -15.47 14.91
CA TYR A 186 -14.73 -14.37 14.79
C TYR A 186 -14.71 -13.71 13.40
N LEU A 187 -13.56 -13.67 12.72
CA LEU A 187 -13.46 -13.05 11.41
C LEU A 187 -14.46 -13.63 10.39
N PRO A 188 -14.51 -14.97 10.15
CA PRO A 188 -15.48 -15.53 9.22
C PRO A 188 -16.92 -15.41 9.72
N ILE A 189 -17.18 -15.55 11.00
CA ILE A 189 -18.56 -15.59 11.53
C ILE A 189 -19.17 -14.19 11.66
N MET A 190 -18.37 -13.15 11.71
CA MET A 190 -18.83 -11.76 11.62
C MET A 190 -18.95 -11.25 10.19
N SER A 191 -18.61 -12.05 9.18
CA SER A 191 -18.94 -11.78 7.78
C SER A 191 -20.44 -11.96 7.52
N ASP A 192 -20.94 -11.41 6.42
CA ASP A 192 -22.38 -11.50 6.11
C ASP A 192 -22.78 -12.91 5.69
N GLU A 193 -21.87 -13.65 5.03
CA GLU A 193 -22.04 -15.06 4.67
C GLU A 193 -20.75 -15.84 4.92
N ALA A 194 -20.89 -17.04 5.50
CA ALA A 194 -19.77 -17.91 5.87
C ALA A 194 -19.91 -19.32 5.26
N LEU A 195 -18.87 -19.76 4.56
CA LEU A 195 -18.73 -21.08 3.99
C LEU A 195 -17.71 -21.91 4.80
N ILE A 196 -17.82 -23.23 4.80
CA ILE A 196 -16.84 -24.14 5.37
C ILE A 196 -16.58 -25.34 4.46
N VAL A 197 -15.31 -25.71 4.28
CA VAL A 197 -14.91 -26.87 3.47
C VAL A 197 -14.96 -28.13 4.31
N ASP A 198 -15.67 -29.14 3.82
CA ASP A 198 -15.83 -30.42 4.49
C ASP A 198 -14.50 -31.15 4.72
N LYS A 199 -14.34 -31.80 5.86
CA LYS A 199 -13.19 -32.64 6.28
C LYS A 199 -11.82 -31.95 6.37
N THR A 200 -11.59 -30.84 5.65
CA THR A 200 -10.29 -30.13 5.64
C THR A 200 -10.30 -28.86 6.47
N ALA A 201 -11.48 -28.36 6.81
CA ALA A 201 -11.67 -27.16 7.60
C ALA A 201 -12.40 -27.43 8.90
N SER A 202 -12.08 -26.66 9.92
CA SER A 202 -12.77 -26.66 11.20
C SER A 202 -12.70 -25.26 11.83
N ILE A 203 -13.75 -24.91 12.56
CA ILE A 203 -13.83 -23.61 13.28
C ILE A 203 -14.34 -23.83 14.70
N PHE A 204 -13.63 -23.30 15.68
CA PHE A 204 -13.99 -23.38 17.11
C PHE A 204 -13.22 -22.36 17.94
N LEU A 205 -13.76 -21.99 19.09
CA LEU A 205 -13.05 -21.14 20.06
C LEU A 205 -11.91 -21.87 20.75
N ALA A 206 -12.14 -23.14 21.10
CA ALA A 206 -11.13 -24.02 21.72
C ALA A 206 -11.09 -25.34 20.99
N GLY A 207 -9.94 -25.74 20.44
CA GLY A 207 -9.77 -27.02 19.78
C GLY A 207 -9.85 -28.20 20.75
N SER A 208 -10.00 -29.41 20.21
CA SER A 208 -10.18 -30.67 20.97
C SER A 208 -9.18 -30.86 22.09
N TYR A 209 -7.92 -30.49 21.90
CA TYR A 209 -6.89 -30.57 22.93
C TYR A 209 -7.18 -29.66 24.13
N LEU A 210 -7.60 -28.42 23.89
CA LEU A 210 -7.95 -27.48 24.96
C LEU A 210 -9.25 -27.86 25.66
N VAL A 211 -10.23 -28.39 24.94
CA VAL A 211 -11.48 -28.92 25.50
C VAL A 211 -11.16 -30.06 26.47
N LYS A 212 -10.31 -31.02 26.06
CA LYS A 212 -9.87 -32.10 26.95
C LYS A 212 -9.13 -31.59 28.19
N ALA A 213 -8.26 -30.61 28.04
CA ALA A 213 -7.51 -30.04 29.16
C ALA A 213 -8.42 -29.25 30.12
N ALA A 214 -9.42 -28.55 29.62
CA ALA A 214 -10.28 -27.66 30.40
C ALA A 214 -11.41 -28.41 31.13
N ILE A 215 -12.08 -29.36 30.48
CA ILE A 215 -13.28 -30.03 30.98
C ILE A 215 -13.22 -31.58 30.93
N GLY A 216 -12.09 -32.16 30.48
CA GLY A 216 -11.91 -33.60 30.40
C GLY A 216 -12.62 -34.30 29.22
N GLU A 217 -13.35 -33.56 28.40
CA GLU A 217 -14.08 -34.13 27.26
C GLU A 217 -13.11 -34.53 26.13
N SER A 218 -13.25 -35.79 25.65
CA SER A 218 -12.46 -36.29 24.51
C SER A 218 -13.32 -36.28 23.25
N ILE A 219 -13.06 -35.33 22.38
CA ILE A 219 -13.76 -35.12 21.10
C ILE A 219 -12.73 -34.79 20.00
N ASP A 220 -12.96 -35.26 18.78
CA ASP A 220 -12.13 -34.86 17.63
C ASP A 220 -12.56 -33.52 17.04
N ASN A 221 -11.66 -32.88 16.25
CA ASN A 221 -11.90 -31.54 15.70
C ASN A 221 -13.04 -31.53 14.68
N GLU A 222 -13.27 -32.60 13.93
CA GLU A 222 -14.35 -32.66 12.93
C GLU A 222 -15.72 -32.69 13.62
N THR A 223 -15.85 -33.55 14.64
CA THR A 223 -17.09 -33.62 15.46
C THR A 223 -17.31 -32.31 16.25
N LEU A 224 -16.25 -31.69 16.76
CA LEU A 224 -16.33 -30.47 17.55
C LEU A 224 -16.75 -29.25 16.72
N GLY A 225 -16.15 -29.07 15.54
CA GLY A 225 -16.33 -27.85 14.76
C GLY A 225 -16.09 -28.01 13.26
N GLY A 226 -16.37 -29.18 12.71
CA GLY A 226 -16.33 -29.42 11.27
C GLY A 226 -17.57 -28.93 10.53
N ALA A 227 -17.58 -29.13 9.24
CA ALA A 227 -18.61 -28.59 8.34
C ALA A 227 -20.02 -29.10 8.68
N THR A 228 -20.19 -30.38 8.97
CA THR A 228 -21.49 -30.95 9.34
C THR A 228 -22.01 -30.35 10.64
N THR A 229 -21.15 -30.23 11.66
CA THR A 229 -21.53 -29.63 12.93
C THR A 229 -22.01 -28.21 12.77
N HIS A 230 -21.32 -27.38 11.99
CA HIS A 230 -21.63 -25.95 11.88
C HIS A 230 -22.68 -25.62 10.82
N CYS A 231 -22.88 -26.41 9.79
CA CYS A 231 -23.94 -26.19 8.83
C CYS A 231 -25.29 -26.84 9.22
N GLU A 232 -25.26 -27.99 9.95
CA GLU A 232 -26.46 -28.80 10.15
C GLU A 232 -26.93 -28.84 11.62
N ILE A 233 -26.04 -28.58 12.60
CA ILE A 233 -26.38 -28.65 14.02
C ILE A 233 -26.40 -27.27 14.67
N SER A 234 -25.31 -26.52 14.59
CA SER A 234 -25.18 -25.23 15.29
C SER A 234 -25.62 -24.02 14.47
N GLY A 235 -25.68 -24.13 13.13
CA GLY A 235 -26.02 -23.01 12.24
C GLY A 235 -24.97 -21.88 12.24
N VAL A 236 -23.72 -22.18 12.60
CA VAL A 236 -22.64 -21.17 12.65
C VAL A 236 -22.18 -20.78 11.26
N THR A 237 -22.20 -21.71 10.28
CA THR A 237 -21.84 -21.45 8.89
C THR A 237 -23.04 -21.74 7.97
N ASP A 238 -23.12 -20.97 6.86
CA ASP A 238 -24.28 -20.97 5.96
C ASP A 238 -24.18 -22.05 4.87
N TYR A 239 -22.96 -22.35 4.39
CA TYR A 239 -22.75 -23.26 3.27
C TYR A 239 -21.66 -24.27 3.54
N LYS A 240 -21.97 -25.55 3.32
CA LYS A 240 -21.00 -26.64 3.27
C LYS A 240 -20.44 -26.80 1.85
N ALA A 241 -19.14 -26.78 1.70
CA ALA A 241 -18.44 -27.01 0.45
C ALA A 241 -17.66 -28.34 0.49
N LYS A 242 -17.67 -29.08 -0.61
CA LYS A 242 -16.99 -30.39 -0.67
C LYS A 242 -15.46 -30.30 -0.72
N ASP A 243 -14.94 -29.23 -1.30
CA ASP A 243 -13.50 -28.95 -1.46
C ASP A 243 -13.26 -27.46 -1.68
N ASP A 244 -11.98 -27.04 -1.79
CA ASP A 244 -11.57 -25.66 -2.02
C ASP A 244 -12.22 -25.05 -3.27
N LYS A 245 -12.29 -25.78 -4.38
CA LYS A 245 -12.87 -25.30 -5.64
C LYS A 245 -14.37 -25.07 -5.52
N ASP A 246 -15.09 -25.98 -4.91
CA ASP A 246 -16.53 -25.86 -4.68
C ASP A 246 -16.83 -24.65 -3.79
N ALA A 247 -16.02 -24.38 -2.76
CA ALA A 247 -16.15 -23.17 -1.94
C ALA A 247 -15.96 -21.91 -2.76
N LEU A 248 -14.91 -21.85 -3.58
CA LEU A 248 -14.59 -20.69 -4.44
C LEU A 248 -15.66 -20.49 -5.53
N ASP A 249 -16.22 -21.54 -6.10
CA ASP A 249 -17.31 -21.46 -7.09
C ASP A 249 -18.61 -20.96 -6.45
N LYS A 250 -18.92 -21.38 -5.20
CA LYS A 250 -20.04 -20.83 -4.43
C LYS A 250 -19.85 -19.32 -4.16
N ILE A 251 -18.63 -18.88 -3.79
CA ILE A 251 -18.32 -17.45 -3.63
C ILE A 251 -18.56 -16.70 -4.96
N LYS A 252 -18.09 -17.22 -6.09
CA LYS A 252 -18.34 -16.62 -7.41
C LYS A 252 -19.83 -16.48 -7.68
N PHE A 253 -20.61 -17.51 -7.32
CA PHE A 253 -22.07 -17.50 -7.49
C PHE A 253 -22.74 -16.43 -6.64
N ILE A 254 -22.33 -16.25 -5.38
CA ILE A 254 -22.83 -15.22 -4.47
C ILE A 254 -22.47 -13.82 -4.98
N VAL A 255 -21.18 -13.60 -5.31
CA VAL A 255 -20.69 -12.31 -5.79
C VAL A 255 -21.42 -11.86 -7.07
N ASP A 256 -21.73 -12.79 -7.97
CA ASP A 256 -22.50 -12.50 -9.20
C ASP A 256 -23.90 -11.87 -8.89
N LYS A 257 -24.46 -12.14 -7.73
CA LYS A 257 -25.81 -11.64 -7.32
C LYS A 257 -25.77 -10.32 -6.56
N ILE A 258 -24.59 -9.80 -6.19
CA ILE A 258 -24.48 -8.49 -5.52
C ILE A 258 -25.03 -7.41 -6.46
N GLY A 259 -25.92 -6.56 -5.96
CA GLY A 259 -26.48 -5.42 -6.68
C GLY A 259 -25.46 -4.29 -6.90
N ASP A 260 -25.80 -3.34 -7.77
CA ASP A 260 -25.01 -2.11 -7.95
C ASP A 260 -25.42 -1.06 -6.91
N TYR A 261 -24.46 -0.25 -6.49
CA TYR A 261 -24.64 0.88 -5.58
C TYR A 261 -24.40 2.22 -6.28
N ASP A 262 -24.79 3.32 -5.65
CA ASP A 262 -24.48 4.67 -6.11
C ASP A 262 -22.97 4.87 -6.23
N LYS A 263 -22.56 5.56 -7.30
CA LYS A 263 -21.15 5.80 -7.63
C LYS A 263 -20.77 7.26 -7.39
N ALA A 264 -19.48 7.51 -7.20
CA ALA A 264 -18.94 8.87 -7.10
C ALA A 264 -19.18 9.70 -8.38
N GLY A 265 -19.19 9.04 -9.54
CA GLY A 265 -19.43 9.68 -10.84
C GLY A 265 -18.21 10.42 -11.39
N PHE A 266 -17.00 9.84 -11.22
CA PHE A 266 -15.79 10.39 -11.85
C PHE A 266 -15.86 10.27 -13.37
N SER A 267 -15.32 11.29 -14.07
CA SER A 267 -15.33 11.33 -15.54
C SER A 267 -14.44 10.23 -16.12
N LYS A 268 -15.03 9.35 -16.93
CA LYS A 268 -14.33 8.32 -17.71
C LYS A 268 -14.71 8.41 -19.17
N THR A 269 -13.72 8.28 -20.06
CA THR A 269 -13.88 8.17 -21.52
C THR A 269 -13.20 6.91 -22.02
N GLN A 270 -13.11 6.74 -23.34
CA GLN A 270 -12.28 5.71 -23.93
C GLN A 270 -10.83 5.87 -23.47
N SER A 271 -10.18 4.76 -23.15
CA SER A 271 -8.76 4.70 -22.83
C SER A 271 -7.90 4.78 -24.09
N PHE A 272 -6.80 5.50 -23.99
CA PHE A 272 -5.76 5.56 -25.01
C PHE A 272 -4.39 5.30 -24.40
N GLU A 273 -3.49 4.70 -25.19
CA GLU A 273 -2.09 4.59 -24.79
C GLU A 273 -1.39 5.95 -24.92
N PRO A 274 -0.32 6.20 -24.15
CA PRO A 274 0.56 7.33 -24.42
C PRO A 274 1.14 7.29 -25.84
N ASN A 275 1.31 8.45 -26.46
CA ASN A 275 2.01 8.57 -27.75
C ASN A 275 3.52 8.39 -27.60
N GLU A 276 4.05 8.74 -26.41
CA GLU A 276 5.46 8.57 -26.06
C GLU A 276 5.73 7.14 -25.60
N ASN A 277 6.90 6.58 -25.96
CA ASN A 277 7.28 5.23 -25.55
C ASN A 277 7.44 5.12 -24.03
N GLN A 278 6.62 4.28 -23.38
CA GLN A 278 6.63 4.10 -21.94
C GLN A 278 7.96 3.52 -21.41
N ASP A 279 8.66 2.70 -22.17
CA ASP A 279 9.95 2.11 -21.78
C ASP A 279 11.04 3.17 -21.56
N ASP A 280 10.93 4.34 -22.20
CA ASP A 280 11.87 5.44 -22.01
C ASP A 280 11.90 5.96 -20.57
N ILE A 281 10.89 5.67 -19.74
CA ILE A 281 10.89 5.99 -18.31
C ILE A 281 12.19 5.51 -17.65
N PHE A 282 12.68 4.35 -18.04
CA PHE A 282 13.90 3.77 -17.50
C PHE A 282 15.16 4.59 -17.84
N GLY A 283 15.21 5.19 -19.02
CA GLY A 283 16.33 6.03 -19.44
C GLY A 283 16.24 7.48 -18.94
N ILE A 284 15.02 7.98 -18.70
CA ILE A 284 14.77 9.34 -18.18
C ILE A 284 15.13 9.45 -16.71
N LEU A 285 14.82 8.42 -15.90
CA LEU A 285 15.13 8.41 -14.47
C LEU A 285 16.63 8.27 -14.24
N PRO A 286 17.30 9.26 -13.63
CA PRO A 286 18.73 9.18 -13.41
C PRO A 286 19.12 8.09 -12.41
N LYS A 287 20.20 7.39 -12.70
CA LYS A 287 20.89 6.54 -11.72
C LYS A 287 21.36 7.35 -10.52
N GLU A 288 21.94 8.53 -10.80
CA GLU A 288 22.47 9.43 -9.77
C GLU A 288 21.34 10.25 -9.15
N ARG A 289 21.09 10.06 -7.86
CA ARG A 289 19.98 10.65 -7.10
C ARG A 289 19.85 12.18 -7.20
N ASN A 290 20.98 12.88 -7.32
CA ASN A 290 21.01 14.34 -7.40
C ASN A 290 20.97 14.86 -8.84
N ALA A 291 20.96 13.98 -9.82
CA ALA A 291 20.87 14.38 -11.21
C ALA A 291 19.47 14.92 -11.53
N GLN A 292 19.44 15.86 -12.45
CA GLN A 292 18.22 16.52 -12.88
C GLN A 292 17.58 15.74 -14.02
N TYR A 293 16.24 15.73 -14.03
CA TYR A 293 15.46 15.24 -15.16
C TYR A 293 14.15 16.03 -15.26
N ASP A 294 13.49 15.96 -16.41
CA ASP A 294 12.20 16.59 -16.60
C ASP A 294 11.07 15.65 -16.20
N MET A 295 10.38 15.97 -15.11
CA MET A 295 9.22 15.20 -14.68
C MET A 295 8.08 15.25 -15.73
N LEU A 296 8.02 16.27 -16.58
CA LEU A 296 7.03 16.33 -17.66
C LEU A 296 7.18 15.15 -18.62
N GLU A 297 8.41 14.71 -18.90
CA GLU A 297 8.67 13.56 -19.76
C GLU A 297 8.17 12.24 -19.14
N ILE A 298 8.20 12.12 -17.81
CA ILE A 298 7.57 10.99 -17.11
C ILE A 298 6.04 11.07 -17.24
N ILE A 299 5.46 12.26 -16.98
CA ILE A 299 4.00 12.46 -17.06
C ILE A 299 3.49 12.08 -18.46
N LYS A 300 4.14 12.53 -19.54
CA LYS A 300 3.75 12.22 -20.91
C LYS A 300 3.69 10.72 -21.21
N ARG A 301 4.50 9.91 -20.53
CA ARG A 301 4.53 8.45 -20.67
C ARG A 301 3.54 7.70 -19.78
N LEU A 302 2.84 8.43 -18.93
CA LEU A 302 1.81 7.88 -18.04
C LEU A 302 0.39 8.26 -18.44
N VAL A 303 0.21 9.35 -19.20
CA VAL A 303 -1.12 9.90 -19.53
C VAL A 303 -1.56 9.52 -20.94
N ASP A 304 -2.85 9.41 -21.13
CA ASP A 304 -3.49 9.07 -22.40
C ASP A 304 -3.08 10.10 -23.48
N ASN A 305 -2.74 9.62 -24.68
CA ASN A 305 -2.25 10.43 -25.83
C ASN A 305 -1.04 11.32 -25.51
N SER A 306 -0.37 11.13 -24.36
CA SER A 306 0.67 12.03 -23.85
C SER A 306 0.19 13.48 -23.62
N GLU A 307 -1.12 13.68 -23.44
CA GLU A 307 -1.75 14.99 -23.27
C GLU A 307 -1.78 15.41 -21.79
N PHE A 308 -1.11 16.51 -21.50
CA PHE A 308 -1.07 17.09 -20.15
C PHE A 308 -1.25 18.62 -20.22
N GLU A 309 -2.40 19.10 -19.79
CA GLU A 309 -2.69 20.54 -19.75
C GLU A 309 -2.21 21.15 -18.44
N GLN A 310 -1.12 21.90 -18.51
CA GLN A 310 -0.46 22.47 -17.33
C GLN A 310 -1.25 23.66 -16.75
N TYR A 311 -1.59 23.56 -15.47
CA TYR A 311 -2.16 24.65 -14.70
C TYR A 311 -1.07 25.55 -14.15
N LYS A 312 -1.14 26.87 -14.41
CA LYS A 312 -0.14 27.87 -14.00
C LYS A 312 1.30 27.50 -14.41
N GLU A 313 1.53 27.12 -15.63
CA GLU A 313 2.83 26.68 -16.18
C GLU A 313 3.98 27.65 -15.85
N GLY A 314 3.74 28.97 -15.98
CA GLY A 314 4.73 30.01 -15.74
C GLY A 314 5.02 30.32 -14.26
N TYR A 315 4.29 29.74 -13.29
CA TYR A 315 4.35 30.06 -11.86
C TYR A 315 4.56 28.79 -11.02
N GLY A 316 5.35 28.87 -9.94
CA GLY A 316 5.61 27.75 -9.04
C GLY A 316 6.18 26.53 -9.76
N LYS A 317 7.19 26.72 -10.59
CA LYS A 317 7.69 25.74 -11.57
C LYS A 317 8.32 24.50 -10.97
N THR A 318 8.63 24.50 -9.67
CA THR A 318 9.20 23.31 -8.98
C THR A 318 8.16 22.23 -8.70
N ILE A 319 6.88 22.53 -8.89
CA ILE A 319 5.79 21.55 -8.92
C ILE A 319 5.01 21.72 -10.22
N LEU A 320 4.84 20.64 -10.97
CA LEU A 320 3.94 20.57 -12.11
C LEU A 320 2.53 20.24 -11.62
N THR A 321 1.54 20.99 -12.08
CA THR A 321 0.13 20.71 -11.82
C THR A 321 -0.62 20.78 -13.14
N GLY A 322 -1.56 19.89 -13.36
CA GLY A 322 -2.33 19.92 -14.61
C GLY A 322 -3.37 18.81 -14.69
N TYR A 323 -4.20 18.92 -15.70
CA TYR A 323 -5.24 17.93 -16.01
C TYR A 323 -4.78 16.96 -17.08
N ALA A 324 -5.17 15.71 -16.93
CA ALA A 324 -4.89 14.65 -17.90
C ALA A 324 -5.95 13.54 -17.84
N ARG A 325 -5.75 12.49 -18.61
CA ARG A 325 -6.45 11.21 -18.44
C ARG A 325 -5.46 10.07 -18.28
N ILE A 326 -5.82 9.09 -17.47
CA ILE A 326 -5.09 7.84 -17.30
C ILE A 326 -6.09 6.69 -17.44
N ASP A 327 -5.90 5.86 -18.45
CA ASP A 327 -6.82 4.76 -18.80
C ASP A 327 -8.29 5.26 -18.90
N GLY A 328 -8.47 6.41 -19.55
CA GLY A 328 -9.74 7.10 -19.75
C GLY A 328 -10.23 7.93 -18.55
N TRP A 329 -9.73 7.70 -17.33
CA TRP A 329 -10.14 8.44 -16.14
C TRP A 329 -9.54 9.86 -16.12
N ALA A 330 -10.37 10.87 -15.90
CA ALA A 330 -9.91 12.23 -15.66
C ALA A 330 -9.14 12.31 -14.34
N VAL A 331 -7.96 12.95 -14.35
CA VAL A 331 -7.08 13.10 -13.19
C VAL A 331 -6.50 14.50 -13.11
N GLY A 332 -6.28 14.98 -11.88
CA GLY A 332 -5.43 16.13 -11.58
C GLY A 332 -4.07 15.62 -11.10
N ILE A 333 -3.01 15.93 -11.81
CA ILE A 333 -1.65 15.51 -11.48
C ILE A 333 -0.92 16.62 -10.73
N ILE A 334 -0.23 16.24 -9.64
CA ILE A 334 0.67 17.11 -8.86
C ILE A 334 2.01 16.37 -8.77
N ALA A 335 3.06 16.92 -9.38
CA ALA A 335 4.33 16.24 -9.54
C ALA A 335 5.52 17.15 -9.23
N ASN A 336 6.53 16.66 -8.53
CA ASN A 336 7.75 17.42 -8.27
C ASN A 336 8.58 17.51 -9.54
N GLN A 337 8.84 18.73 -10.04
CA GLN A 337 9.80 18.95 -11.12
C GLN A 337 11.23 18.75 -10.60
N ARG A 338 12.07 18.00 -11.32
CA ARG A 338 13.46 17.73 -10.93
C ARG A 338 14.50 18.59 -11.64
N LYS A 339 14.11 19.38 -12.63
CA LYS A 339 14.99 20.36 -13.26
C LYS A 339 15.18 21.58 -12.37
N LEU A 340 16.36 22.19 -12.48
CA LEU A 340 16.59 23.57 -12.07
C LEU A 340 15.69 24.49 -12.92
N VAL A 341 14.91 25.34 -12.27
CA VAL A 341 13.98 26.24 -12.97
C VAL A 341 14.29 27.69 -12.63
N LYS A 342 13.94 28.60 -13.56
CA LYS A 342 14.12 30.03 -13.39
C LYS A 342 12.77 30.72 -13.34
N THR A 343 12.56 31.54 -12.31
CA THR A 343 11.37 32.41 -12.19
C THR A 343 11.44 33.59 -13.16
N LYS A 344 10.32 34.25 -13.43
CA LYS A 344 10.33 35.48 -14.25
C LYS A 344 11.17 36.61 -13.63
N LYS A 345 11.35 36.61 -12.30
CA LYS A 345 12.22 37.57 -11.60
C LYS A 345 13.70 37.23 -11.68
N GLY A 346 14.08 36.13 -12.37
CA GLY A 346 15.46 35.71 -12.55
C GLY A 346 16.01 34.81 -11.44
N GLU A 347 15.20 34.46 -10.44
CA GLU A 347 15.60 33.59 -9.34
C GLU A 347 15.68 32.13 -9.80
N MET A 348 16.76 31.43 -9.41
CA MET A 348 16.94 30.01 -9.66
C MET A 348 16.34 29.21 -8.51
N GLN A 349 15.51 28.21 -8.84
CA GLN A 349 14.86 27.31 -7.88
C GLN A 349 15.28 25.86 -8.18
N PHE A 350 15.66 25.14 -7.13
CA PHE A 350 16.12 23.74 -7.25
C PHE A 350 14.93 22.80 -7.46
N GLY A 351 15.10 21.84 -8.36
CA GLY A 351 14.13 20.76 -8.55
C GLY A 351 13.99 19.85 -7.33
N GLY A 352 12.80 19.30 -7.13
CA GLY A 352 12.47 18.48 -5.97
C GLY A 352 12.25 19.25 -4.67
N VAL A 353 12.37 20.57 -4.67
CA VAL A 353 12.17 21.44 -3.52
C VAL A 353 10.86 22.20 -3.65
N ILE A 354 10.08 22.27 -2.58
CA ILE A 354 8.83 23.04 -2.52
C ILE A 354 9.14 24.47 -2.06
N TYR A 355 8.74 25.43 -2.87
CA TYR A 355 8.84 26.87 -2.59
C TYR A 355 7.45 27.46 -2.29
N ASN A 356 7.39 28.67 -1.79
CA ASN A 356 6.15 29.39 -1.48
C ASN A 356 5.18 29.38 -2.68
N ASP A 357 5.67 29.75 -3.86
CA ASP A 357 4.89 29.84 -5.09
C ASP A 357 4.37 28.46 -5.56
N SER A 358 5.16 27.40 -5.43
CA SER A 358 4.75 26.06 -5.79
C SER A 358 3.77 25.45 -4.79
N ALA A 359 3.90 25.77 -3.49
CA ALA A 359 2.94 25.38 -2.45
C ALA A 359 1.58 26.05 -2.67
N ASP A 360 1.52 27.36 -2.92
CA ASP A 360 0.29 28.08 -3.21
C ASP A 360 -0.39 27.63 -4.50
N LYS A 361 0.39 27.37 -5.55
CA LYS A 361 -0.11 26.79 -6.81
C LYS A 361 -0.79 25.46 -6.58
N SER A 362 -0.13 24.55 -5.84
CA SER A 362 -0.62 23.22 -5.54
C SER A 362 -1.89 23.26 -4.68
N THR A 363 -1.91 24.10 -3.65
CA THR A 363 -3.08 24.32 -2.80
C THR A 363 -4.32 24.66 -3.62
N ARG A 364 -4.19 25.66 -4.50
CA ARG A 364 -5.31 26.11 -5.35
C ARG A 364 -5.72 25.05 -6.37
N PHE A 365 -4.76 24.31 -6.93
CA PHE A 365 -5.06 23.24 -7.88
C PHE A 365 -5.82 22.08 -7.22
N ILE A 366 -5.42 21.67 -6.00
CA ILE A 366 -6.13 20.67 -5.20
C ILE A 366 -7.58 21.12 -4.95
N ALA A 367 -7.79 22.37 -4.54
CA ALA A 367 -9.13 22.91 -4.33
C ALA A 367 -9.98 22.87 -5.62
N ASN A 368 -9.40 23.22 -6.77
CA ASN A 368 -10.07 23.13 -8.07
C ASN A 368 -10.48 21.71 -8.44
N CYS A 369 -9.62 20.71 -8.19
CA CYS A 369 -9.93 19.30 -8.43
C CYS A 369 -11.05 18.81 -7.53
N ASN A 370 -11.06 19.21 -6.25
CA ASN A 370 -12.12 18.88 -5.31
C ASN A 370 -13.47 19.45 -5.74
N GLN A 371 -13.51 20.71 -6.19
CA GLN A 371 -14.74 21.34 -6.69
C GLN A 371 -15.30 20.63 -7.92
N LYS A 372 -14.43 20.09 -8.78
CA LYS A 372 -14.79 19.43 -10.05
C LYS A 372 -14.94 17.91 -9.93
N LYS A 373 -14.77 17.33 -8.74
CA LYS A 373 -14.76 15.88 -8.52
C LYS A 373 -13.72 15.14 -9.37
N ILE A 374 -12.51 15.68 -9.46
CA ILE A 374 -11.40 15.08 -10.21
C ILE A 374 -10.45 14.40 -9.24
N PRO A 375 -10.22 13.08 -9.35
CA PRO A 375 -9.22 12.35 -8.57
C PRO A 375 -7.83 12.96 -8.70
N LEU A 376 -7.05 12.91 -7.62
CA LEU A 376 -5.71 13.49 -7.55
C LEU A 376 -4.63 12.40 -7.63
N VAL A 377 -3.63 12.63 -8.46
CA VAL A 377 -2.43 11.77 -8.59
C VAL A 377 -1.21 12.58 -8.18
N PHE A 378 -0.50 12.10 -7.16
CA PHE A 378 0.74 12.68 -6.67
C PHE A 378 1.93 11.86 -7.16
N LEU A 379 2.84 12.49 -7.91
CA LEU A 379 4.11 11.89 -8.34
C LEU A 379 5.23 12.50 -7.49
N GLN A 380 5.71 11.74 -6.50
CA GLN A 380 6.69 12.22 -5.53
C GLN A 380 8.13 11.97 -5.99
N ASP A 381 8.90 13.04 -6.08
CA ASP A 381 10.36 13.04 -6.00
C ASP A 381 10.80 14.33 -5.30
N VAL A 382 10.52 14.38 -3.99
CA VAL A 382 10.62 15.58 -3.14
C VAL A 382 11.72 15.44 -2.10
N THR A 383 12.57 16.46 -2.01
CA THR A 383 13.66 16.54 -1.02
C THR A 383 13.27 17.33 0.23
N GLY A 384 12.17 18.10 0.17
CA GLY A 384 11.66 18.91 1.27
C GLY A 384 11.16 20.28 0.83
N PHE A 385 10.88 21.13 1.80
CA PHE A 385 10.63 22.55 1.58
C PHE A 385 11.93 23.34 1.52
N MET A 386 11.94 24.47 0.84
CA MET A 386 13.10 25.37 0.83
C MET A 386 13.36 25.92 2.23
N VAL A 387 14.62 25.99 2.60
CA VAL A 387 15.10 26.45 3.90
C VAL A 387 15.90 27.75 3.76
N GLY A 388 16.16 28.42 4.89
CA GLY A 388 16.97 29.62 4.96
C GLY A 388 16.16 30.88 5.17
N SER A 389 16.82 31.95 5.61
CA SER A 389 16.19 33.21 6.04
C SER A 389 15.22 33.80 5.01
N LYS A 390 15.60 33.78 3.73
CA LYS A 390 14.75 34.27 2.64
C LYS A 390 13.41 33.52 2.55
N SER A 391 13.41 32.19 2.69
CA SER A 391 12.21 31.37 2.64
C SER A 391 11.37 31.53 3.91
N GLU A 392 12.02 31.55 5.07
CA GLU A 392 11.34 31.77 6.35
C GLU A 392 10.65 33.14 6.42
N HIS A 393 11.38 34.23 6.06
CA HIS A 393 10.80 35.55 6.00
C HIS A 393 9.74 35.70 4.89
N GLY A 394 9.82 34.87 3.84
CA GLY A 394 8.79 34.79 2.80
C GLY A 394 7.56 34.01 3.22
N GLY A 395 7.56 33.34 4.40
CA GLY A 395 6.42 32.62 4.94
C GLY A 395 6.29 31.19 4.39
N ILE A 396 7.40 30.47 4.15
CA ILE A 396 7.38 29.08 3.62
C ILE A 396 6.56 28.14 4.49
N ILE A 397 6.61 28.29 5.84
CA ILE A 397 5.82 27.47 6.77
C ILE A 397 4.32 27.73 6.55
N LYS A 398 3.93 28.98 6.38
CA LYS A 398 2.55 29.39 6.11
C LYS A 398 2.03 28.78 4.80
N ASP A 399 2.78 28.93 3.71
CA ASP A 399 2.37 28.46 2.39
C ASP A 399 2.42 26.92 2.30
N GLY A 400 3.40 26.30 2.96
CA GLY A 400 3.47 24.86 3.12
C GLY A 400 2.28 24.29 3.92
N ALA A 401 1.88 24.98 4.99
CA ALA A 401 0.73 24.59 5.79
C ALA A 401 -0.59 24.65 4.99
N LYS A 402 -0.76 25.63 4.10
CA LYS A 402 -1.91 25.67 3.18
C LYS A 402 -1.97 24.44 2.29
N MET A 403 -0.83 24.03 1.71
CA MET A 403 -0.76 22.84 0.85
C MET A 403 -1.09 21.57 1.64
N VAL A 404 -0.51 21.39 2.82
CA VAL A 404 -0.80 20.25 3.71
C VAL A 404 -2.27 20.25 4.11
N ASN A 405 -2.85 21.41 4.42
CA ASN A 405 -4.27 21.54 4.74
C ASN A 405 -5.16 21.11 3.56
N ALA A 406 -4.86 21.57 2.34
CA ALA A 406 -5.63 21.19 1.15
C ALA A 406 -5.57 19.69 0.85
N VAL A 407 -4.41 19.06 1.02
CA VAL A 407 -4.24 17.61 0.88
C VAL A 407 -5.04 16.84 1.95
N SER A 408 -4.99 17.30 3.21
CA SER A 408 -5.66 16.66 4.35
C SER A 408 -7.18 16.70 4.22
N ASN A 409 -7.73 17.81 3.76
CA ASN A 409 -9.18 18.02 3.65
C ASN A 409 -9.77 17.64 2.29
N SER A 410 -8.94 17.12 1.37
CA SER A 410 -9.42 16.66 0.06
C SER A 410 -10.44 15.53 0.22
N VAL A 411 -11.60 15.69 -0.43
CA VAL A 411 -12.69 14.69 -0.45
C VAL A 411 -12.66 13.84 -1.72
N VAL A 412 -11.92 14.24 -2.75
CA VAL A 412 -11.66 13.37 -3.90
C VAL A 412 -10.54 12.38 -3.59
N PRO A 413 -10.59 11.18 -4.18
CA PRO A 413 -9.55 10.17 -3.92
C PRO A 413 -8.18 10.67 -4.37
N LYS A 414 -7.18 10.29 -3.59
CA LYS A 414 -5.76 10.61 -3.80
C LYS A 414 -4.99 9.33 -4.05
N PHE A 415 -4.09 9.36 -5.02
CA PHE A 415 -3.21 8.25 -5.37
C PHE A 415 -1.78 8.76 -5.37
N THR A 416 -0.88 8.08 -4.68
CA THR A 416 0.51 8.53 -4.54
C THR A 416 1.47 7.51 -5.12
N ILE A 417 2.33 7.98 -6.03
CA ILE A 417 3.41 7.22 -6.64
C ILE A 417 4.74 7.84 -6.21
N ILE A 418 5.50 7.12 -5.42
CA ILE A 418 6.83 7.55 -4.99
C ILE A 418 7.84 7.11 -6.04
N ILE A 419 8.29 8.05 -6.87
CA ILE A 419 9.20 7.81 -8.00
C ILE A 419 10.66 7.81 -7.54
N GLY A 420 11.01 8.78 -6.71
CA GLY A 420 12.35 8.99 -6.20
C GLY A 420 12.34 9.33 -4.72
N ASN A 421 12.84 10.49 -4.34
CA ASN A 421 12.91 10.92 -2.95
C ASN A 421 11.53 11.24 -2.38
N SER A 422 11.33 10.87 -1.12
CA SER A 422 10.14 11.22 -0.34
C SER A 422 10.60 11.61 1.07
N TYR A 423 11.08 12.87 1.22
CA TYR A 423 11.78 13.30 2.42
C TYR A 423 11.02 14.34 3.23
N GLY A 424 11.09 14.17 4.57
CA GLY A 424 10.60 15.11 5.56
C GLY A 424 9.15 15.54 5.36
N ALA A 425 8.87 16.81 5.63
CA ALA A 425 7.54 17.39 5.43
C ALA A 425 7.12 17.46 3.94
N GLY A 426 8.04 17.29 2.99
CA GLY A 426 7.73 17.13 1.58
C GLY A 426 6.87 15.89 1.30
N ASN A 427 7.14 14.77 2.02
CA ASN A 427 6.28 13.58 1.99
C ASN A 427 4.83 13.94 2.38
N TYR A 428 4.64 14.77 3.39
CA TYR A 428 3.32 15.17 3.89
C TYR A 428 2.58 16.03 2.87
N ALA A 429 3.23 17.07 2.35
CA ALA A 429 2.64 17.96 1.35
C ALA A 429 2.31 17.26 0.03
N MET A 430 3.04 16.22 -0.32
CA MET A 430 2.83 15.40 -1.51
C MET A 430 2.00 14.12 -1.25
N CYS A 431 1.15 14.14 -0.23
CA CYS A 431 0.21 13.06 0.11
C CYS A 431 0.90 11.72 0.47
N GLY A 432 1.75 11.75 1.49
CA GLY A 432 2.30 10.53 2.10
C GLY A 432 1.23 9.68 2.79
N LYS A 433 1.63 8.51 3.33
CA LYS A 433 0.71 7.50 3.90
C LYS A 433 -0.27 8.06 4.94
N ALA A 434 0.18 9.00 5.79
CA ALA A 434 -0.63 9.61 6.86
C ALA A 434 -1.71 10.59 6.35
N TYR A 435 -1.74 10.87 5.05
CA TYR A 435 -2.71 11.76 4.41
C TYR A 435 -3.78 11.01 3.61
N ASP A 436 -3.98 9.76 3.95
CA ASP A 436 -5.05 8.88 3.46
C ASP A 436 -5.13 8.77 1.92
N PRO A 437 -4.00 8.46 1.22
CA PRO A 437 -4.12 8.08 -0.18
C PRO A 437 -4.89 6.75 -0.29
N ARG A 438 -5.80 6.66 -1.26
CA ARG A 438 -6.52 5.40 -1.54
C ARG A 438 -5.56 4.27 -1.85
N LEU A 439 -4.52 4.57 -2.62
CA LEU A 439 -3.35 3.71 -2.82
C LEU A 439 -2.08 4.55 -2.80
N ILE A 440 -1.03 4.01 -2.23
CA ILE A 440 0.33 4.56 -2.24
C ILE A 440 1.32 3.49 -2.63
N VAL A 441 2.04 3.68 -3.73
CA VAL A 441 3.02 2.73 -4.23
C VAL A 441 4.36 3.40 -4.47
N ALA A 442 5.41 2.61 -4.48
CA ALA A 442 6.76 3.08 -4.74
C ALA A 442 7.35 2.39 -5.98
N TRP A 443 8.14 3.11 -6.76
CA TRP A 443 9.03 2.51 -7.74
C TRP A 443 10.28 1.94 -7.04
N PRO A 444 11.00 0.98 -7.62
CA PRO A 444 12.22 0.43 -7.02
C PRO A 444 13.31 1.47 -6.77
N SER A 445 13.25 2.62 -7.45
CA SER A 445 14.12 3.78 -7.28
C SER A 445 13.77 4.66 -6.08
N ALA A 446 12.66 4.43 -5.37
CA ALA A 446 12.16 5.29 -4.29
C ALA A 446 13.04 5.24 -3.03
N GLU A 447 13.04 6.34 -2.27
CA GLU A 447 13.57 6.43 -0.92
C GLU A 447 12.61 7.20 -0.02
N LEU A 448 12.39 6.69 1.19
CA LEU A 448 11.51 7.29 2.18
C LEU A 448 12.28 7.55 3.48
N ALA A 449 12.40 8.82 3.87
CA ALA A 449 13.11 9.20 5.10
C ALA A 449 12.75 10.63 5.57
N VAL A 450 13.25 11.01 6.74
CA VAL A 450 13.20 12.42 7.18
C VAL A 450 14.14 13.29 6.31
N MET A 451 15.30 12.74 5.93
CA MET A 451 16.29 13.40 5.06
C MET A 451 17.19 12.33 4.40
N SER A 452 18.04 12.70 3.45
CA SER A 452 18.96 11.77 2.81
C SER A 452 19.91 11.11 3.82
N GLY A 453 20.37 9.88 3.52
CA GLY A 453 21.26 9.12 4.39
C GLY A 453 22.56 9.88 4.74
N ASN A 454 23.15 10.59 3.77
CA ASN A 454 24.33 11.43 4.02
C ASN A 454 24.03 12.61 4.95
N SER A 455 22.90 13.29 4.79
CA SER A 455 22.51 14.41 5.66
C SER A 455 22.22 13.92 7.08
N ALA A 456 21.48 12.81 7.21
CA ALA A 456 21.18 12.19 8.50
C ALA A 456 22.46 11.74 9.23
N ALA A 457 23.39 11.09 8.51
CA ALA A 457 24.65 10.65 9.10
C ALA A 457 25.49 11.83 9.63
N LYS A 458 25.56 12.95 8.88
CA LYS A 458 26.26 14.17 9.33
C LYS A 458 25.62 14.77 10.59
N VAL A 459 24.29 14.91 10.62
CA VAL A 459 23.58 15.49 11.78
C VAL A 459 23.75 14.61 13.01
N LEU A 460 23.54 13.30 12.88
CA LEU A 460 23.66 12.36 13.99
C LEU A 460 25.11 12.27 14.49
N LEU A 461 26.10 12.30 13.59
CA LEU A 461 27.51 12.37 13.95
C LEU A 461 27.82 13.64 14.76
N GLN A 462 27.33 14.80 14.35
CA GLN A 462 27.50 16.05 15.10
C GLN A 462 26.93 15.97 16.53
N ILE A 463 25.74 15.37 16.67
CA ILE A 463 25.09 15.17 17.98
C ILE A 463 25.92 14.25 18.85
N GLU A 464 26.37 13.12 18.32
CA GLU A 464 27.19 12.13 19.03
C GLU A 464 28.53 12.72 19.45
N THR A 465 29.21 13.42 18.51
CA THR A 465 30.50 14.12 18.77
C THR A 465 30.33 15.18 19.87
N ALA A 466 29.23 15.94 19.84
CA ALA A 466 28.97 16.94 20.88
C ALA A 466 28.70 16.28 22.26
N SER A 467 28.06 15.12 22.27
CA SER A 467 27.80 14.33 23.48
C SER A 467 29.09 13.78 24.09
N LEU A 468 29.99 13.23 23.25
CA LEU A 468 31.29 12.69 23.68
C LEU A 468 32.19 13.79 24.22
N LYS A 469 32.27 14.94 23.52
CA LYS A 469 33.02 16.12 24.03
C LYS A 469 32.53 16.60 25.40
N LYS A 470 31.21 16.58 25.65
CA LYS A 470 30.65 16.91 26.98
C LYS A 470 31.08 15.92 28.06
N ARG A 471 31.40 14.68 27.72
CA ARG A 471 31.91 13.64 28.62
C ARG A 471 33.43 13.67 28.78
N GLY A 472 34.12 14.59 28.11
CA GLY A 472 35.59 14.69 28.14
C GLY A 472 36.30 13.66 27.26
N GLU A 473 35.58 13.02 26.34
CA GLU A 473 36.14 12.06 25.40
C GLU A 473 36.59 12.77 24.10
N GLU A 474 37.84 12.58 23.70
CA GLU A 474 38.33 13.00 22.38
C GLU A 474 37.99 11.96 21.34
N ILE A 475 37.50 12.41 20.17
CA ILE A 475 37.19 11.56 19.03
C ILE A 475 38.33 11.69 18.02
N THR A 476 39.02 10.58 17.71
CA THR A 476 39.98 10.54 16.61
C THR A 476 39.25 10.55 15.25
N PRO A 477 39.91 11.03 14.18
CA PRO A 477 39.33 11.03 12.83
C PRO A 477 38.88 9.62 12.36
N GLU A 478 39.61 8.56 12.78
CA GLU A 478 39.30 7.18 12.44
C GLU A 478 37.99 6.74 13.11
N LYS A 479 37.80 7.05 14.39
CA LYS A 479 36.60 6.75 15.17
C LYS A 479 35.39 7.54 14.67
N GLU A 480 35.63 8.80 14.26
CA GLU A 480 34.59 9.63 13.62
C GLU A 480 34.10 9.02 12.31
N LYS A 481 35.03 8.55 11.46
CA LYS A 481 34.70 7.88 10.20
C LYS A 481 33.97 6.56 10.43
N GLU A 482 34.42 5.72 11.35
CA GLU A 482 33.74 4.46 11.71
C GLU A 482 32.30 4.71 12.16
N LEU A 483 32.12 5.70 13.03
CA LEU A 483 30.80 6.09 13.54
C LEU A 483 29.89 6.61 12.40
N PHE A 484 30.45 7.45 11.52
CA PHE A 484 29.74 7.93 10.33
C PHE A 484 29.27 6.79 9.43
N ASP A 485 30.18 5.86 9.10
CA ASP A 485 29.89 4.73 8.22
C ASP A 485 28.85 3.78 8.85
N LYS A 486 28.90 3.57 10.16
CA LYS A 486 27.92 2.78 10.92
C LYS A 486 26.53 3.41 10.87
N ILE A 487 26.44 4.71 11.16
CA ILE A 487 25.17 5.46 11.13
C ILE A 487 24.60 5.45 9.71
N LYS A 488 25.45 5.76 8.72
CA LYS A 488 25.04 5.79 7.31
C LYS A 488 24.51 4.43 6.84
N SER A 489 25.23 3.34 7.11
CA SER A 489 24.83 1.99 6.71
C SER A 489 23.47 1.57 7.31
N ARG A 490 23.23 1.91 8.60
CA ARG A 490 21.93 1.68 9.23
C ARG A 490 20.82 2.48 8.57
N TYR A 491 21.08 3.75 8.29
CA TYR A 491 20.12 4.66 7.69
C TYR A 491 19.79 4.26 6.25
N ASP A 492 20.80 3.90 5.45
CA ASP A 492 20.63 3.44 4.06
C ASP A 492 19.72 2.19 3.95
N LYS A 493 19.75 1.30 4.95
CA LYS A 493 18.80 0.18 5.01
C LYS A 493 17.35 0.65 5.24
N GLN A 494 17.17 1.67 6.09
CA GLN A 494 15.84 2.14 6.51
C GLN A 494 15.15 3.01 5.47
N ILE A 495 15.89 3.67 4.58
CA ILE A 495 15.32 4.51 3.52
C ILE A 495 14.82 3.70 2.31
N SER A 496 15.22 2.43 2.20
CA SER A 496 14.85 1.54 1.09
C SER A 496 13.34 1.41 0.93
N PRO A 497 12.81 1.39 -0.31
CA PRO A 497 11.39 1.14 -0.55
C PRO A 497 10.96 -0.24 -0.04
N TYR A 498 11.85 -1.24 0.00
CA TYR A 498 11.57 -2.56 0.57
C TYR A 498 11.38 -2.52 2.08
N TYR A 499 12.17 -1.69 2.79
CA TYR A 499 11.97 -1.48 4.22
C TYR A 499 10.61 -0.84 4.52
N ALA A 500 10.19 0.12 3.71
CA ALA A 500 8.89 0.75 3.80
C ALA A 500 7.75 -0.23 3.47
N ALA A 501 7.87 -1.00 2.40
CA ALA A 501 6.88 -1.99 1.99
C ALA A 501 6.75 -3.13 3.00
N ALA A 502 7.85 -3.58 3.62
CA ALA A 502 7.84 -4.58 4.67
C ALA A 502 6.97 -4.15 5.88
N ARG A 503 6.82 -2.85 6.10
CA ARG A 503 6.03 -2.23 7.18
C ARG A 503 4.68 -1.69 6.74
N ILE A 504 4.32 -1.91 5.47
CA ILE A 504 3.07 -1.40 4.85
C ILE A 504 3.00 0.14 4.93
N TRP A 505 4.14 0.83 4.82
CA TRP A 505 4.16 2.27 4.58
C TRP A 505 3.81 2.61 3.13
N THR A 506 4.00 1.64 2.23
CA THR A 506 3.48 1.63 0.87
C THR A 506 2.66 0.35 0.63
N ASP A 507 1.67 0.44 -0.24
CA ASP A 507 0.80 -0.67 -0.61
C ASP A 507 1.48 -1.65 -1.59
N GLY A 508 2.57 -1.20 -2.24
CA GLY A 508 3.37 -2.04 -3.14
C GLY A 508 4.64 -1.36 -3.62
N ILE A 509 5.58 -2.17 -4.08
CA ILE A 509 6.66 -1.73 -4.96
C ILE A 509 6.30 -2.24 -6.34
N ILE A 510 6.23 -1.35 -7.32
CA ILE A 510 5.71 -1.65 -8.66
C ILE A 510 6.75 -1.39 -9.74
N ASN A 511 6.67 -2.14 -10.83
CA ASN A 511 7.34 -1.77 -12.06
C ASN A 511 6.77 -0.41 -12.55
N PRO A 512 7.59 0.58 -12.92
CA PRO A 512 7.13 1.86 -13.47
C PRO A 512 6.04 1.72 -14.55
N LEU A 513 6.12 0.69 -15.38
CA LEU A 513 5.14 0.41 -16.44
C LEU A 513 3.77 -0.05 -15.93
N GLU A 514 3.66 -0.48 -14.67
CA GLU A 514 2.38 -0.86 -14.04
C GLU A 514 1.63 0.34 -13.45
N THR A 515 2.23 1.53 -13.45
CA THR A 515 1.69 2.73 -12.79
C THR A 515 0.29 3.08 -13.27
N ARG A 516 0.04 3.05 -14.58
CA ARG A 516 -1.29 3.30 -15.15
C ARG A 516 -2.34 2.32 -14.63
N THR A 517 -1.99 1.04 -14.54
CA THR A 517 -2.88 -0.02 -14.02
C THR A 517 -3.25 0.23 -12.56
N TRP A 518 -2.28 0.56 -11.71
CA TRP A 518 -2.55 0.83 -10.29
C TRP A 518 -3.44 2.05 -10.09
N ILE A 519 -3.18 3.14 -10.82
CA ILE A 519 -4.00 4.36 -10.75
C ILE A 519 -5.41 4.08 -11.26
N SER A 520 -5.55 3.45 -12.43
CA SER A 520 -6.84 3.16 -13.05
C SER A 520 -7.72 2.26 -12.17
N MET A 521 -7.17 1.15 -11.68
CA MET A 521 -7.89 0.26 -10.76
C MET A 521 -8.26 0.95 -9.45
N GLY A 522 -7.37 1.82 -8.95
CA GLY A 522 -7.63 2.60 -7.75
C GLY A 522 -8.77 3.62 -7.95
N ILE A 523 -8.81 4.31 -9.07
CA ILE A 523 -9.90 5.27 -9.39
C ILE A 523 -11.22 4.52 -9.60
N GLU A 524 -11.19 3.38 -10.28
CA GLU A 524 -12.37 2.52 -10.44
C GLU A 524 -12.90 2.07 -9.09
N ALA A 525 -12.01 1.60 -8.20
CA ALA A 525 -12.36 1.25 -6.82
C ALA A 525 -13.01 2.43 -6.08
N ALA A 526 -12.37 3.60 -6.13
CA ALA A 526 -12.88 4.80 -5.48
C ALA A 526 -14.21 5.29 -6.07
N ASN A 527 -14.50 4.97 -7.32
CA ASN A 527 -15.75 5.32 -7.97
C ASN A 527 -16.97 4.55 -7.40
N HIS A 528 -16.76 3.43 -6.70
CA HIS A 528 -17.85 2.70 -6.02
C HIS A 528 -18.31 3.41 -4.73
N ALA A 529 -17.54 4.36 -4.19
CA ALA A 529 -17.89 5.09 -2.98
C ALA A 529 -18.37 6.51 -3.33
N PRO A 530 -19.62 6.88 -3.09
CA PRO A 530 -20.10 8.24 -3.32
C PRO A 530 -19.33 9.24 -2.43
N ILE A 531 -19.12 10.47 -2.94
CA ILE A 531 -18.51 11.54 -2.15
C ILE A 531 -19.60 12.17 -1.28
N GLU A 532 -19.69 11.75 -0.04
CA GLU A 532 -20.69 12.21 0.92
C GLU A 532 -20.31 13.54 1.59
N LYS A 533 -19.02 13.77 1.77
CA LYS A 533 -18.49 14.97 2.43
C LYS A 533 -18.38 16.16 1.46
N LYS A 534 -18.76 17.35 1.91
CA LYS A 534 -18.47 18.60 1.19
C LYS A 534 -17.03 19.01 1.43
N PHE A 535 -16.33 19.42 0.36
CA PHE A 535 -14.99 19.97 0.48
C PHE A 535 -14.99 21.27 1.29
N ASN A 536 -14.18 21.31 2.34
CA ASN A 536 -13.97 22.48 3.19
C ASN A 536 -12.53 22.43 3.73
N MET A 537 -11.75 23.44 3.41
CA MET A 537 -10.36 23.53 3.88
C MET A 537 -10.22 24.04 5.31
N GLY A 538 -11.33 24.48 5.95
CA GLY A 538 -11.25 25.12 7.27
C GLY A 538 -10.52 26.45 7.22
N VAL A 539 -9.87 26.84 8.32
CA VAL A 539 -9.11 28.09 8.43
C VAL A 539 -7.74 27.94 7.78
N LEU A 540 -7.42 28.80 6.85
CA LEU A 540 -6.11 28.86 6.20
C LEU A 540 -5.24 29.99 6.76
N GLN A 541 -3.93 29.78 6.78
CA GLN A 541 -2.94 30.82 7.04
C GLN A 541 -2.84 31.76 5.84
N VAL A 542 -2.78 33.07 6.08
CA VAL A 542 -2.71 34.15 5.07
C VAL A 542 -1.47 35.00 5.26
#